data_45e3bac989c4a1bffa64c9eba7fe7202
#
_entry.id   45e3bac989c4a1bffa64c9eba7fe7202
#
_cell.length_a   1.000
_cell.length_b   1.000
_cell.length_c   1.000
_cell.angle_alpha   90.00
_cell.angle_beta   90.00
_cell.angle_gamma   90.00
#
_symmetry.space_group_name_H-M   'P 1'
#
loop_
_entity.id
_entity.type
_entity.pdbx_description
1 polymer ?
#
loop_
_entity_poly.entity_id
_entity_poly.type
_entity_poly.pdbx_seq_one_letter_code
_entity_poly.pdbx_strand_id
1 'polypeptide(L)'
;MTVATTSRPAELMAALRRVTGDEKHEPAALSTLDVLWVLYDRVLRVDPTWPDDPDRDRFLLSKGHGPAAYYAVLATKGFFPGDWLDDLAGPDSRLGHHPDRLLIPGVEISSGSLGHGLGLAVGTALGLRAQGLTASHVYVLVGDAELDEGSNHEAIAYAGATGLDNLTAIVVDNDSATHGWPGGVASRLEVNGWAAATVDGRDHDEIARALLHRASPRPHVVVARVEPKS
;
A
#
# COMPACT_ATOMS: atom_id res chain seq x y z
N MET A 1 -28.32 12.45 -6.13
CA MET A 1 -26.99 11.84 -6.36
C MET A 1 -25.95 12.90 -6.00
N THR A 2 -25.40 12.80 -4.82
CA THR A 2 -24.34 13.70 -4.37
C THR A 2 -23.06 13.19 -5.03
N VAL A 3 -22.44 13.99 -5.88
CA VAL A 3 -21.12 13.70 -6.46
C VAL A 3 -20.16 13.65 -5.28
N ALA A 4 -19.64 12.46 -4.97
CA ALA A 4 -18.60 12.27 -3.95
C ALA A 4 -17.40 13.11 -4.37
N THR A 5 -17.02 14.06 -3.54
CA THR A 5 -15.92 14.97 -3.83
C THR A 5 -14.62 14.23 -3.55
N THR A 6 -13.97 13.75 -4.59
CA THR A 6 -12.60 13.24 -4.60
C THR A 6 -11.60 14.39 -4.37
N SER A 7 -11.68 15.08 -3.24
CA SER A 7 -10.75 16.16 -2.97
C SER A 7 -9.65 15.68 -2.02
N ARG A 8 -8.45 15.57 -2.56
CA ARG A 8 -7.24 15.41 -1.74
C ARG A 8 -7.15 16.58 -0.77
N PRO A 9 -6.92 16.35 0.53
CA PRO A 9 -6.81 17.43 1.50
C PRO A 9 -5.71 18.43 1.13
N ALA A 10 -5.95 19.71 1.39
CA ALA A 10 -4.98 20.76 1.07
C ALA A 10 -3.63 20.55 1.79
N GLU A 11 -3.67 20.03 3.01
CA GLU A 11 -2.49 19.67 3.80
C GLU A 11 -1.65 18.55 3.17
N LEU A 12 -2.28 17.50 2.64
CA LEU A 12 -1.59 16.42 1.91
C LEU A 12 -0.90 16.96 0.66
N MET A 13 -1.61 17.81 -0.10
CA MET A 13 -1.05 18.43 -1.29
C MET A 13 0.07 19.42 -0.96
N ALA A 14 0.00 20.09 0.21
CA ALA A 14 1.08 20.93 0.69
C ALA A 14 2.31 20.08 1.09
N ALA A 15 2.10 18.97 1.79
CA ALA A 15 3.16 18.03 2.14
C ALA A 15 3.84 17.45 0.89
N LEU A 16 3.06 17.02 -0.11
CA LEU A 16 3.61 16.49 -1.36
C LEU A 16 4.47 17.53 -2.10
N ARG A 17 4.04 18.81 -2.14
CA ARG A 17 4.84 19.89 -2.74
C ARG A 17 6.12 20.22 -1.97
N ARG A 18 6.22 19.84 -0.69
CA ARG A 18 7.46 19.97 0.10
C ARG A 18 8.48 18.89 -0.22
N VAL A 19 8.07 17.78 -0.84
CA VAL A 19 9.02 16.74 -1.24
C VAL A 19 9.94 17.33 -2.30
N THR A 20 11.13 17.74 -1.88
CA THR A 20 12.19 18.30 -2.72
C THR A 20 13.44 17.44 -2.60
N GLY A 21 14.47 17.72 -3.40
CA GLY A 21 15.68 16.92 -3.47
C GLY A 21 15.70 16.02 -4.72
N ASP A 22 16.25 14.83 -4.61
CA ASP A 22 16.43 13.91 -5.75
C ASP A 22 15.20 12.99 -5.95
N GLU A 23 14.01 13.59 -6.19
CA GLU A 23 12.81 12.83 -6.54
C GLU A 23 12.86 12.36 -7.99
N LYS A 24 12.92 11.04 -8.19
CA LYS A 24 13.06 10.41 -9.52
C LYS A 24 11.78 9.78 -10.08
N HIS A 25 10.73 9.66 -9.24
CA HIS A 25 9.59 8.80 -9.55
C HIS A 25 8.22 9.47 -9.31
N GLU A 26 8.11 10.77 -9.55
CA GLU A 26 6.88 11.56 -9.33
C GLU A 26 5.61 10.90 -9.94
N PRO A 27 5.59 10.40 -11.20
CA PRO A 27 4.40 9.73 -11.74
C PRO A 27 4.02 8.47 -10.95
N ALA A 28 5.01 7.72 -10.46
CA ALA A 28 4.77 6.53 -9.64
C ALA A 28 4.20 6.89 -8.27
N ALA A 29 4.64 8.00 -7.69
CA ALA A 29 4.10 8.54 -6.44
C ALA A 29 2.65 8.96 -6.60
N LEU A 30 2.31 9.71 -7.65
CA LEU A 30 0.94 10.18 -7.89
C LEU A 30 -0.05 9.04 -8.13
N SER A 31 0.38 7.92 -8.73
CA SER A 31 -0.49 6.76 -8.96
C SER A 31 -0.98 6.11 -7.66
N THR A 32 -0.22 6.22 -6.57
CA THR A 32 -0.54 5.58 -5.28
C THR A 32 -1.15 6.53 -4.25
N LEU A 33 -1.12 7.84 -4.49
CA LEU A 33 -1.42 8.87 -3.49
C LEU A 33 -2.82 8.73 -2.87
N ASP A 34 -3.86 8.56 -3.70
CA ASP A 34 -5.24 8.48 -3.23
C ASP A 34 -5.48 7.22 -2.40
N VAL A 35 -4.94 6.10 -2.87
CA VAL A 35 -5.04 4.81 -2.17
C VAL A 35 -4.34 4.89 -0.80
N LEU A 36 -3.12 5.43 -0.75
CA LEU A 36 -2.36 5.60 0.49
C LEU A 36 -3.08 6.55 1.45
N TRP A 37 -3.62 7.66 0.93
CA TRP A 37 -4.38 8.59 1.75
C TRP A 37 -5.60 7.92 2.38
N VAL A 38 -6.44 7.27 1.57
CA VAL A 38 -7.65 6.59 2.08
C VAL A 38 -7.29 5.51 3.09
N LEU A 39 -6.24 4.76 2.84
CA LEU A 39 -5.78 3.70 3.73
C LEU A 39 -5.43 4.26 5.13
N TYR A 40 -4.63 5.32 5.20
CA TYR A 40 -4.22 5.95 6.46
C TYR A 40 -5.28 6.83 7.11
N ASP A 41 -6.22 7.37 6.33
CA ASP A 41 -7.25 8.27 6.84
C ASP A 41 -8.50 7.54 7.37
N ARG A 42 -8.87 6.43 6.73
CA ARG A 42 -10.18 5.81 6.93
C ARG A 42 -10.14 4.33 7.31
N VAL A 43 -9.01 3.64 7.13
CA VAL A 43 -8.96 2.18 7.19
C VAL A 43 -8.03 1.66 8.28
N LEU A 44 -6.78 2.08 8.27
CA LEU A 44 -5.75 1.58 9.19
C LEU A 44 -6.01 2.03 10.63
N ARG A 45 -5.92 1.08 11.55
CA ARG A 45 -5.85 1.33 12.98
C ARG A 45 -4.38 1.46 13.38
N VAL A 46 -3.86 2.67 13.28
CA VAL A 46 -2.48 3.04 13.62
C VAL A 46 -2.49 4.37 14.37
N ASP A 47 -1.56 4.53 15.30
CA ASP A 47 -1.40 5.77 16.07
C ASP A 47 0.02 6.32 15.85
N PRO A 48 0.19 7.51 15.25
CA PRO A 48 1.50 8.10 15.03
C PRO A 48 2.26 8.40 16.35
N THR A 49 1.55 8.53 17.48
CA THR A 49 2.17 8.74 18.80
C THR A 49 2.68 7.44 19.42
N TRP A 50 2.21 6.29 18.94
CA TRP A 50 2.65 4.97 19.35
C TRP A 50 2.76 4.02 18.13
N PRO A 51 3.71 4.27 17.22
CA PRO A 51 3.84 3.54 15.96
C PRO A 51 4.18 2.04 16.13
N ASP A 52 4.64 1.64 17.31
CA ASP A 52 5.00 0.26 17.64
C ASP A 52 3.92 -0.48 18.44
N ASP A 53 2.69 0.04 18.55
CA ASP A 53 1.58 -0.66 19.20
C ASP A 53 1.46 -2.10 18.65
N PRO A 54 1.57 -3.14 19.49
CA PRO A 54 1.48 -4.52 19.04
C PRO A 54 0.12 -4.88 18.42
N ASP A 55 -0.95 -4.20 18.81
CA ASP A 55 -2.33 -4.47 18.36
C ASP A 55 -2.72 -3.68 17.10
N ARG A 56 -1.82 -2.83 16.57
CA ARG A 56 -2.08 -2.05 15.36
C ARG A 56 -2.27 -2.93 14.12
N ASP A 57 -2.89 -2.38 13.08
CA ASP A 57 -2.81 -2.95 11.74
C ASP A 57 -1.38 -2.81 11.18
N ARG A 58 -1.05 -3.57 10.17
CA ARG A 58 0.27 -3.55 9.50
C ARG A 58 0.09 -3.12 8.07
N PHE A 59 0.88 -2.14 7.64
CA PHE A 59 0.92 -1.73 6.24
C PHE A 59 2.32 -1.90 5.65
N LEU A 60 2.43 -2.69 4.59
CA LEU A 60 3.67 -2.94 3.87
C LEU A 60 3.61 -2.28 2.49
N LEU A 61 4.48 -1.31 2.24
CA LEU A 61 4.63 -0.74 0.91
C LEU A 61 5.61 -1.59 0.09
N SER A 62 5.09 -2.52 -0.73
CA SER A 62 5.93 -3.33 -1.63
C SER A 62 6.37 -2.54 -2.85
N LYS A 63 5.47 -1.74 -3.46
CA LYS A 63 5.79 -0.80 -4.54
C LYS A 63 6.65 0.36 -4.02
N GLY A 64 7.92 0.05 -3.71
CA GLY A 64 8.83 0.99 -3.06
C GLY A 64 9.40 2.09 -3.96
N HIS A 65 9.16 2.04 -5.28
CA HIS A 65 9.56 3.08 -6.21
C HIS A 65 8.56 4.25 -6.20
N GLY A 66 9.05 5.45 -6.01
CA GLY A 66 8.24 6.65 -5.88
C GLY A 66 7.61 6.78 -4.48
N PRO A 67 8.42 6.79 -3.41
CA PRO A 67 7.94 6.83 -2.04
C PRO A 67 7.38 8.19 -1.61
N ALA A 68 7.53 9.23 -2.44
CA ALA A 68 7.14 10.61 -2.11
C ALA A 68 5.68 10.71 -1.62
N ALA A 69 4.74 10.00 -2.27
CA ALA A 69 3.36 9.94 -1.80
C ALA A 69 3.23 9.34 -0.41
N TYR A 70 3.96 8.26 -0.13
CA TYR A 70 3.96 7.61 1.17
C TYR A 70 4.52 8.53 2.25
N TYR A 71 5.65 9.19 1.98
CA TYR A 71 6.25 10.14 2.91
C TYR A 71 5.33 11.34 3.18
N ALA A 72 4.68 11.88 2.14
CA ALA A 72 3.72 12.97 2.32
C ALA A 72 2.53 12.55 3.20
N VAL A 73 2.01 11.33 3.02
CA VAL A 73 0.92 10.78 3.85
C VAL A 73 1.39 10.61 5.29
N LEU A 74 2.55 9.97 5.54
CA LEU A 74 3.08 9.76 6.89
C LEU A 74 3.34 11.09 7.62
N ALA A 75 3.93 12.08 6.95
CA ALA A 75 4.14 13.40 7.53
C ALA A 75 2.82 14.10 7.86
N THR A 76 1.83 14.07 6.94
CA THR A 76 0.50 14.64 7.15
C THR A 76 -0.23 13.97 8.32
N LYS A 77 -0.02 12.67 8.52
CA LYS A 77 -0.58 11.92 9.65
C LYS A 77 0.23 12.05 10.94
N GLY A 78 1.37 12.75 10.94
CA GLY A 78 2.14 13.07 12.14
C GLY A 78 3.13 11.98 12.58
N PHE A 79 3.49 11.02 11.71
CA PHE A 79 4.49 10.01 12.03
C PHE A 79 5.90 10.60 12.15
N PHE A 80 6.17 11.70 11.45
CA PHE A 80 7.42 12.45 11.54
C PHE A 80 7.22 13.93 11.17
N PRO A 81 8.14 14.82 11.54
CA PRO A 81 8.06 16.24 11.23
C PRO A 81 8.07 16.52 9.72
N GLY A 82 7.22 17.44 9.27
CA GLY A 82 7.09 17.76 7.84
C GLY A 82 8.34 18.36 7.19
N ASP A 83 9.32 18.86 7.96
CA ASP A 83 10.61 19.35 7.46
C ASP A 83 11.53 18.24 6.92
N TRP A 84 11.28 16.97 7.29
CA TRP A 84 12.02 15.85 6.67
C TRP A 84 11.74 15.72 5.17
N LEU A 85 10.62 16.26 4.68
CA LEU A 85 10.26 16.22 3.26
C LEU A 85 11.12 17.15 2.38
N ASP A 86 11.85 18.10 2.98
CA ASP A 86 12.52 19.17 2.24
C ASP A 86 13.83 18.75 1.55
N ASP A 87 14.36 17.55 1.84
CA ASP A 87 15.63 17.06 1.28
C ASP A 87 15.61 15.54 1.06
N LEU A 88 14.72 15.07 0.19
CA LEU A 88 14.62 13.64 -0.13
C LEU A 88 15.92 13.14 -0.76
N ALA A 89 16.45 12.04 -0.21
CA ALA A 89 17.68 11.38 -0.64
C ALA A 89 18.96 12.23 -0.53
N GLY A 90 18.91 13.36 0.21
CA GLY A 90 20.09 14.13 0.55
C GLY A 90 21.04 13.36 1.49
N PRO A 91 22.30 13.81 1.63
CA PRO A 91 23.33 13.11 2.41
C PRO A 91 22.94 12.82 3.87
N ASP A 92 22.20 13.72 4.50
CA ASP A 92 21.75 13.61 5.88
C ASP A 92 20.26 13.30 6.02
N SER A 93 19.58 13.02 4.92
CA SER A 93 18.15 12.74 4.88
C SER A 93 17.82 11.36 5.45
N ARG A 94 16.76 11.29 6.26
CA ARG A 94 16.18 10.00 6.67
C ARG A 94 15.27 9.41 5.60
N LEU A 95 14.84 10.23 4.64
CA LEU A 95 13.95 9.85 3.55
C LEU A 95 14.78 9.54 2.31
N GLY A 96 14.97 8.25 2.01
CA GLY A 96 15.69 7.79 0.83
C GLY A 96 14.76 7.57 -0.37
N HIS A 97 15.35 7.11 -1.50
CA HIS A 97 14.59 6.68 -2.69
C HIS A 97 13.67 5.48 -2.44
N HIS A 98 13.85 4.81 -1.31
CA HIS A 98 13.01 3.72 -0.82
C HIS A 98 12.80 3.89 0.69
N PRO A 99 11.61 3.56 1.23
CA PRO A 99 11.38 3.62 2.66
C PRO A 99 12.31 2.70 3.44
N ASP A 100 12.82 3.19 4.56
CA ASP A 100 13.65 2.41 5.47
C ASP A 100 12.95 2.29 6.83
N ARG A 101 12.71 1.05 7.25
CA ARG A 101 12.04 0.72 8.51
C ARG A 101 12.81 1.21 9.74
N LEU A 102 14.14 1.26 9.68
CA LEU A 102 14.96 1.66 10.83
C LEU A 102 15.04 3.17 11.01
N LEU A 103 14.77 3.93 9.95
CA LEU A 103 14.91 5.39 9.94
C LEU A 103 13.57 6.13 10.06
N ILE A 104 12.47 5.51 9.61
CA ILE A 104 11.19 6.20 9.44
C ILE A 104 10.13 5.56 10.35
N PRO A 105 9.60 6.30 11.34
CA PRO A 105 8.52 5.81 12.19
C PRO A 105 7.28 5.39 11.39
N GLY A 106 6.67 4.25 11.77
CA GLY A 106 5.46 3.74 11.11
C GLY A 106 5.70 2.97 9.80
N VAL A 107 6.96 2.85 9.35
CA VAL A 107 7.33 2.01 8.20
C VAL A 107 7.57 0.57 8.66
N GLU A 108 6.83 -0.39 8.11
CA GLU A 108 6.90 -1.81 8.54
C GLU A 108 8.05 -2.58 7.88
N ILE A 109 8.41 -2.24 6.64
CA ILE A 109 9.50 -2.90 5.89
C ILE A 109 10.36 -1.88 5.16
N SER A 110 11.66 -2.15 5.07
CA SER A 110 12.52 -1.46 4.11
C SER A 110 12.24 -2.06 2.74
N SER A 111 11.64 -1.27 1.84
CA SER A 111 11.22 -1.72 0.51
C SER A 111 12.21 -1.32 -0.58
N GLY A 112 11.88 -1.64 -1.85
CA GLY A 112 12.72 -1.38 -3.03
C GLY A 112 13.10 -2.65 -3.79
N SER A 113 13.07 -3.80 -3.14
CA SER A 113 13.23 -5.10 -3.79
C SER A 113 11.89 -5.56 -4.36
N LEU A 114 11.75 -5.46 -5.66
CA LEU A 114 10.52 -5.76 -6.39
C LEU A 114 10.05 -7.20 -6.11
N GLY A 115 8.76 -7.39 -5.83
CA GLY A 115 8.17 -8.71 -5.58
C GLY A 115 8.29 -9.24 -4.15
N HIS A 116 8.99 -8.57 -3.23
CA HIS A 116 9.21 -9.12 -1.88
C HIS A 116 8.09 -8.80 -0.88
N GLY A 117 7.42 -7.65 -1.01
CA GLY A 117 6.49 -7.17 0.01
C GLY A 117 5.28 -8.07 0.23
N LEU A 118 4.74 -8.69 -0.84
CA LEU A 118 3.59 -9.59 -0.70
C LEU A 118 3.95 -10.86 0.10
N GLY A 119 5.12 -11.46 -0.17
CA GLY A 119 5.61 -12.60 0.62
C GLY A 119 5.84 -12.25 2.09
N LEU A 120 6.42 -11.06 2.35
CA LEU A 120 6.58 -10.55 3.72
C LEU A 120 5.23 -10.30 4.40
N ALA A 121 4.23 -9.80 3.68
CA ALA A 121 2.88 -9.60 4.20
C ALA A 121 2.19 -10.94 4.57
N VAL A 122 2.37 -11.97 3.74
CA VAL A 122 1.92 -13.34 4.06
C VAL A 122 2.55 -13.82 5.36
N GLY A 123 3.87 -13.70 5.50
CA GLY A 123 4.59 -14.06 6.72
C GLY A 123 4.11 -13.27 7.94
N THR A 124 3.87 -11.96 7.78
CA THR A 124 3.34 -11.09 8.84
C THR A 124 1.93 -11.52 9.27
N ALA A 125 1.04 -11.81 8.31
CA ALA A 125 -0.32 -12.27 8.59
C ALA A 125 -0.35 -13.60 9.35
N LEU A 126 0.53 -14.53 8.97
CA LEU A 126 0.72 -15.80 9.71
C LEU A 126 1.26 -15.56 11.13
N GLY A 127 2.24 -14.67 11.27
CA GLY A 127 2.82 -14.30 12.56
C GLY A 127 1.80 -13.69 13.52
N LEU A 128 0.94 -12.80 13.04
CA LEU A 128 -0.16 -12.24 13.85
C LEU A 128 -1.15 -13.32 14.30
N ARG A 129 -1.54 -14.24 13.42
CA ARG A 129 -2.38 -15.39 13.79
C ARG A 129 -1.73 -16.27 14.85
N ALA A 130 -0.45 -16.59 14.68
CA ALA A 130 0.30 -17.42 15.62
C ALA A 130 0.42 -16.79 17.02
N GLN A 131 0.43 -15.46 17.09
CA GLN A 131 0.46 -14.68 18.32
C GLN A 131 -0.94 -14.46 18.93
N GLY A 132 -2.00 -14.87 18.26
CA GLY A 132 -3.38 -14.63 18.70
C GLY A 132 -3.88 -13.20 18.50
N LEU A 133 -3.17 -12.38 17.73
CA LEU A 133 -3.53 -11.00 17.41
C LEU A 133 -4.57 -10.97 16.27
N THR A 134 -5.73 -11.56 16.52
CA THR A 134 -6.77 -11.77 15.50
C THR A 134 -7.51 -10.50 15.08
N ALA A 135 -7.41 -9.43 15.86
CA ALA A 135 -7.98 -8.13 15.52
C ALA A 135 -7.11 -7.34 14.53
N SER A 136 -5.80 -7.63 14.48
CA SER A 136 -4.85 -6.94 13.61
C SER A 136 -4.95 -7.47 12.18
N HIS A 137 -4.91 -6.56 11.22
CA HIS A 137 -4.99 -6.85 9.79
C HIS A 137 -3.72 -6.41 9.07
N VAL A 138 -3.36 -7.11 8.01
CA VAL A 138 -2.21 -6.79 7.16
C VAL A 138 -2.68 -6.26 5.83
N TYR A 139 -2.20 -5.09 5.46
CA TYR A 139 -2.39 -4.48 4.15
C TYR A 139 -1.04 -4.41 3.45
N VAL A 140 -1.00 -4.75 2.17
CA VAL A 140 0.21 -4.62 1.34
C VAL A 140 -0.14 -3.96 0.03
N LEU A 141 0.61 -2.91 -0.34
CA LEU A 141 0.43 -2.24 -1.62
C LEU A 141 1.50 -2.68 -2.60
N VAL A 142 1.07 -3.20 -3.74
CA VAL A 142 1.90 -3.65 -4.86
C VAL A 142 1.52 -2.92 -6.14
N GLY A 143 2.44 -2.82 -7.10
CA GLY A 143 2.14 -2.38 -8.46
C GLY A 143 1.72 -3.55 -9.34
N ASP A 144 0.99 -3.27 -10.43
CA ASP A 144 0.61 -4.27 -11.43
C ASP A 144 1.85 -4.95 -12.07
N ALA A 145 2.86 -4.18 -12.48
CA ALA A 145 4.10 -4.71 -13.02
C ALA A 145 4.89 -5.56 -12.01
N GLU A 146 4.80 -5.24 -10.72
CA GLU A 146 5.45 -6.00 -9.67
C GLU A 146 4.89 -7.43 -9.55
N LEU A 147 3.63 -7.63 -9.93
CA LEU A 147 3.01 -8.96 -9.94
C LEU A 147 3.67 -9.93 -10.92
N ASP A 148 4.46 -9.47 -11.87
CA ASP A 148 5.22 -10.32 -12.79
C ASP A 148 6.39 -11.05 -12.11
N GLU A 149 6.83 -10.61 -10.93
CA GLU A 149 7.86 -11.28 -10.15
C GLU A 149 7.37 -12.64 -9.62
N GLY A 150 8.22 -13.67 -9.77
CA GLY A 150 7.90 -15.07 -9.41
C GLY A 150 7.48 -15.26 -7.95
N SER A 151 8.10 -14.52 -7.02
CA SER A 151 7.76 -14.54 -5.59
C SER A 151 6.30 -14.15 -5.30
N ASN A 152 5.71 -13.28 -6.12
CA ASN A 152 4.31 -12.91 -5.99
C ASN A 152 3.36 -14.06 -6.37
N HIS A 153 3.72 -14.87 -7.38
CA HIS A 153 2.93 -16.07 -7.71
C HIS A 153 2.87 -17.06 -6.55
N GLU A 154 4.01 -17.29 -5.89
CA GLU A 154 4.09 -18.17 -4.73
C GLU A 154 3.29 -17.63 -3.55
N ALA A 155 3.43 -16.33 -3.25
CA ALA A 155 2.72 -15.67 -2.16
C ALA A 155 1.19 -15.68 -2.38
N ILE A 156 0.73 -15.40 -3.60
CA ILE A 156 -0.70 -15.43 -3.97
C ILE A 156 -1.27 -16.83 -3.78
N ALA A 157 -0.60 -17.85 -4.33
CA ALA A 157 -1.05 -19.24 -4.25
C ALA A 157 -1.11 -19.72 -2.78
N TYR A 158 -0.08 -19.42 -2.01
CA TYR A 158 -0.01 -19.83 -0.60
C TYR A 158 -1.08 -19.14 0.26
N ALA A 159 -1.25 -17.81 0.13
CA ALA A 159 -2.25 -17.08 0.90
C ALA A 159 -3.68 -17.56 0.62
N GLY A 160 -4.00 -17.84 -0.65
CA GLY A 160 -5.30 -18.40 -1.01
C GLY A 160 -5.51 -19.80 -0.48
N ALA A 161 -4.52 -20.69 -0.65
CA ALA A 161 -4.59 -22.07 -0.17
C ALA A 161 -4.74 -22.18 1.37
N THR A 162 -4.16 -21.23 2.11
CA THR A 162 -4.21 -21.19 3.59
C THR A 162 -5.34 -20.32 4.15
N GLY A 163 -6.13 -19.69 3.29
CA GLY A 163 -7.26 -18.85 3.69
C GLY A 163 -6.85 -17.71 4.63
N LEU A 164 -5.86 -16.89 4.24
CA LEU A 164 -5.37 -15.79 5.07
C LEU A 164 -6.34 -14.58 5.04
N ASP A 165 -7.45 -14.68 5.78
CA ASP A 165 -8.50 -13.65 5.84
C ASP A 165 -8.10 -12.35 6.55
N ASN A 166 -6.95 -12.36 7.24
CA ASN A 166 -6.34 -11.17 7.83
C ASN A 166 -5.31 -10.48 6.91
N LEU A 167 -5.36 -10.79 5.59
CA LEU A 167 -4.49 -10.19 4.58
C LEU A 167 -5.32 -9.53 3.48
N THR A 168 -5.02 -8.27 3.19
CA THR A 168 -5.53 -7.54 2.02
C THR A 168 -4.37 -7.03 1.15
N ALA A 169 -4.32 -7.48 -0.09
CA ALA A 169 -3.44 -6.89 -1.10
C ALA A 169 -4.16 -5.73 -1.80
N ILE A 170 -3.44 -4.65 -2.07
CA ILE A 170 -3.91 -3.50 -2.84
C ILE A 170 -3.02 -3.43 -4.07
N VAL A 171 -3.61 -3.61 -5.23
CA VAL A 171 -2.88 -3.53 -6.50
C VAL A 171 -3.20 -2.20 -7.16
N VAL A 172 -2.19 -1.35 -7.32
CA VAL A 172 -2.33 -0.14 -8.14
C VAL A 172 -2.08 -0.55 -9.59
N ASP A 173 -3.17 -0.57 -10.36
CA ASP A 173 -3.19 -0.98 -11.77
C ASP A 173 -3.15 0.27 -12.65
N ASN A 174 -1.98 0.56 -13.21
CA ASN A 174 -1.72 1.66 -14.13
C ASN A 174 -1.25 1.18 -15.52
N ASP A 175 -1.61 -0.05 -15.87
CA ASP A 175 -1.29 -0.68 -17.15
C ASP A 175 0.23 -0.71 -17.44
N SER A 176 1.04 -0.90 -16.39
CA SER A 176 2.51 -0.99 -16.51
C SER A 176 3.05 -2.42 -16.52
N ALA A 177 2.19 -3.42 -16.29
CA ALA A 177 2.58 -4.83 -16.34
C ALA A 177 3.04 -5.25 -17.74
N THR A 178 4.14 -6.01 -17.81
CA THR A 178 4.68 -6.53 -19.07
C THR A 178 3.94 -7.80 -19.51
N HIS A 179 3.53 -8.61 -18.53
CA HIS A 179 2.80 -9.85 -18.77
C HIS A 179 1.32 -9.64 -18.45
N GLY A 180 0.50 -9.65 -19.51
CA GLY A 180 -0.95 -9.60 -19.34
C GLY A 180 -1.47 -10.88 -18.66
N TRP A 181 -2.60 -10.76 -17.95
CA TRP A 181 -3.30 -11.89 -17.38
C TRP A 181 -4.71 -12.00 -17.99
N PRO A 182 -5.11 -13.17 -18.50
CA PRO A 182 -6.46 -13.35 -19.01
C PRO A 182 -7.50 -13.04 -17.91
N GLY A 183 -8.40 -12.09 -18.21
CA GLY A 183 -9.38 -11.60 -17.23
C GLY A 183 -8.88 -10.53 -16.28
N GLY A 184 -7.61 -10.09 -16.39
CA GLY A 184 -7.01 -9.02 -15.59
C GLY A 184 -6.51 -9.47 -14.22
N VAL A 185 -6.02 -8.51 -13.45
CA VAL A 185 -5.38 -8.74 -12.14
C VAL A 185 -6.31 -9.43 -11.15
N ALA A 186 -7.58 -9.01 -11.08
CA ALA A 186 -8.56 -9.61 -10.17
C ALA A 186 -8.69 -11.13 -10.42
N SER A 187 -8.90 -11.55 -11.67
CA SER A 187 -9.03 -12.96 -12.05
C SER A 187 -7.80 -13.78 -11.66
N ARG A 188 -6.60 -13.19 -11.78
CA ARG A 188 -5.34 -13.85 -11.38
C ARG A 188 -5.33 -14.26 -9.90
N LEU A 189 -5.88 -13.42 -9.04
CA LEU A 189 -5.95 -13.73 -7.62
C LEU A 189 -7.16 -14.62 -7.28
N GLU A 190 -8.32 -14.42 -7.95
CA GLU A 190 -9.52 -15.23 -7.75
C GLU A 190 -9.30 -16.71 -8.04
N VAL A 191 -8.59 -17.07 -9.11
CA VAL A 191 -8.26 -18.47 -9.43
C VAL A 191 -7.38 -19.13 -8.38
N ASN A 192 -6.71 -18.32 -7.53
CA ASN A 192 -5.93 -18.77 -6.39
C ASN A 192 -6.70 -18.69 -5.04
N GLY A 193 -8.02 -18.50 -5.07
CA GLY A 193 -8.86 -18.53 -3.88
C GLY A 193 -9.02 -17.20 -3.13
N TRP A 194 -8.58 -16.07 -3.71
CA TRP A 194 -8.79 -14.75 -3.14
C TRP A 194 -10.20 -14.22 -3.44
N ALA A 195 -10.71 -13.36 -2.57
CA ALA A 195 -11.82 -12.47 -2.91
C ALA A 195 -11.26 -11.22 -3.58
N ALA A 196 -11.93 -10.71 -4.61
CA ALA A 196 -11.44 -9.55 -5.35
C ALA A 196 -12.50 -8.46 -5.47
N ALA A 197 -12.05 -7.20 -5.43
CA ALA A 197 -12.82 -6.02 -5.80
C ALA A 197 -11.98 -5.15 -6.74
N THR A 198 -12.61 -4.58 -7.77
CA THR A 198 -11.98 -3.59 -8.64
C THR A 198 -12.69 -2.26 -8.45
N VAL A 199 -11.92 -1.19 -8.25
CA VAL A 199 -12.41 0.15 -7.95
C VAL A 199 -11.73 1.21 -8.81
N ASP A 200 -12.36 2.37 -8.95
CA ASP A 200 -11.68 3.57 -9.42
C ASP A 200 -10.67 4.00 -8.35
N GLY A 201 -9.37 3.99 -8.71
CA GLY A 201 -8.28 4.37 -7.81
C GLY A 201 -8.24 5.87 -7.46
N ARG A 202 -9.20 6.66 -7.95
CA ARG A 202 -9.42 8.06 -7.62
C ARG A 202 -10.69 8.30 -6.79
N ASP A 203 -11.58 7.32 -6.68
CA ASP A 203 -12.78 7.41 -5.86
C ASP A 203 -12.48 6.95 -4.42
N HIS A 204 -12.30 7.92 -3.51
CA HIS A 204 -11.98 7.66 -2.10
C HIS A 204 -13.04 6.82 -1.39
N ASP A 205 -14.31 6.96 -1.76
CA ASP A 205 -15.39 6.22 -1.12
C ASP A 205 -15.47 4.77 -1.63
N GLU A 206 -15.18 4.53 -2.91
CA GLU A 206 -15.04 3.17 -3.45
C GLU A 206 -13.86 2.46 -2.84
N ILE A 207 -12.69 3.11 -2.78
CA ILE A 207 -11.47 2.55 -2.17
C ILE A 207 -11.76 2.19 -0.71
N ALA A 208 -12.31 3.11 0.08
CA ALA A 208 -12.59 2.87 1.50
C ALA A 208 -13.57 1.70 1.70
N ARG A 209 -14.67 1.66 0.93
CA ARG A 209 -15.65 0.57 1.00
C ARG A 209 -15.04 -0.78 0.67
N ALA A 210 -14.21 -0.85 -0.37
CA ALA A 210 -13.55 -2.08 -0.78
C ALA A 210 -12.53 -2.56 0.26
N LEU A 211 -11.73 -1.66 0.83
CA LEU A 211 -10.72 -1.99 1.84
C LEU A 211 -11.32 -2.41 3.19
N LEU A 212 -12.48 -1.85 3.55
CA LEU A 212 -13.19 -2.22 4.78
C LEU A 212 -14.03 -3.49 4.62
N HIS A 213 -14.37 -3.87 3.39
CA HIS A 213 -15.10 -5.09 3.11
C HIS A 213 -14.18 -6.30 3.24
N ARG A 214 -14.46 -7.18 4.20
CA ARG A 214 -13.69 -8.40 4.45
C ARG A 214 -14.51 -9.62 4.06
N ALA A 215 -14.15 -10.27 2.98
CA ALA A 215 -14.79 -11.50 2.53
C ALA A 215 -14.14 -12.71 3.23
N SER A 216 -14.55 -12.98 4.48
CA SER A 216 -14.09 -14.15 5.22
C SER A 216 -14.62 -15.47 4.59
N PRO A 217 -13.89 -16.58 4.59
CA PRO A 217 -12.54 -16.80 5.16
C PRO A 217 -11.43 -16.79 4.09
N ARG A 218 -11.31 -15.78 3.31
CA ARG A 218 -10.35 -15.70 2.20
C ARG A 218 -9.51 -14.41 2.27
N PRO A 219 -8.26 -14.44 1.80
CA PRO A 219 -7.53 -13.20 1.58
C PRO A 219 -8.25 -12.33 0.56
N HIS A 220 -8.08 -11.02 0.64
CA HIS A 220 -8.77 -10.05 -0.20
C HIS A 220 -7.79 -9.29 -1.08
N VAL A 221 -8.18 -8.97 -2.31
CA VAL A 221 -7.47 -8.03 -3.17
C VAL A 221 -8.38 -6.90 -3.61
N VAL A 222 -7.87 -5.68 -3.50
CA VAL A 222 -8.48 -4.48 -4.08
C VAL A 222 -7.61 -4.02 -5.24
N VAL A 223 -8.14 -4.08 -6.45
CA VAL A 223 -7.49 -3.59 -7.66
C VAL A 223 -7.94 -2.15 -7.90
N ALA A 224 -7.08 -1.20 -7.60
CA ALA A 224 -7.31 0.22 -7.79
C ALA A 224 -6.81 0.65 -9.17
N ARG A 225 -7.73 0.85 -10.11
CA ARG A 225 -7.39 1.31 -11.46
C ARG A 225 -7.12 2.80 -11.46
N VAL A 226 -5.99 3.17 -12.04
CA VAL A 226 -5.58 4.56 -12.22
C VAL A 226 -5.19 4.79 -13.69
N GLU A 227 -4.84 6.03 -14.03
CA GLU A 227 -4.44 6.37 -15.38
C GLU A 227 -3.21 5.54 -15.80
N PRO A 228 -3.17 5.07 -17.07
CA PRO A 228 -2.04 4.34 -17.60
C PRO A 228 -0.74 5.14 -17.46
N LYS A 229 0.35 4.43 -17.22
CA LYS A 229 1.69 5.03 -17.17
C LYS A 229 2.02 5.54 -18.58
N SER A 230 2.16 6.87 -18.69
CA SER A 230 2.64 7.56 -19.91
C SER A 230 4.13 7.30 -20.14
#